data_8251f7f3dd9bc8f903def2aba88fc21f
#
_entry.id   8251f7f3dd9bc8f903def2aba88fc21f
#
_cell.length_a   1.000
_cell.length_b   1.000
_cell.length_c   1.000
_cell.angle_alpha   90.00
_cell.angle_beta   90.00
_cell.angle_gamma   90.00
#
_symmetry.space_group_name_H-M   'P 1'
#
loop_
_entity.id
_entity.type
_entity.pdbx_description
1 polymer ?
#
loop_
_entity_poly.entity_id
_entity_poly.type
_entity_poly.pdbx_seq_one_letter_code
_entity_poly.pdbx_strand_id
1 'polypeptide(L)'
;SQVIFPHDALETHEATPTGAADMRAATVVTDAAAIDHKAASAEGIYPQFTWSFGPDASVSLFDPDNPVALSLGAKLTAEWVPTRGVYITGTLRQNIVDNYTSDPRYSDSIITHVRSDSTFYDRADGPVLHDLTANYRFRPGTNLYSRFSIGYLERMYGGLSAELLWNPVDSKFGLGFEVSAVRQR
;
A
#
# COMPACT_ATOMS: atom_id res chain seq x y z
N SER A 1 -4.60 11.74 -13.00
CA SER A 1 -5.29 12.28 -14.19
C SER A 1 -5.98 13.60 -13.85
N GLN A 2 -6.07 14.47 -14.83
CA GLN A 2 -6.84 15.71 -14.81
C GLN A 2 -8.10 15.48 -15.62
N VAL A 3 -9.24 15.91 -15.09
CA VAL A 3 -10.53 15.86 -15.79
C VAL A 3 -10.95 17.30 -16.06
N ILE A 4 -11.17 17.62 -17.31
CA ILE A 4 -11.56 18.97 -17.77
C ILE A 4 -12.99 18.88 -18.32
N PHE A 5 -13.89 19.66 -17.72
CA PHE A 5 -15.24 19.85 -18.20
C PHE A 5 -15.35 21.22 -18.83
N PRO A 6 -15.72 21.35 -20.12
CA PRO A 6 -16.04 22.65 -20.70
C PRO A 6 -17.28 23.25 -20.01
N HIS A 7 -17.19 24.50 -19.62
CA HIS A 7 -18.26 25.20 -18.89
C HIS A 7 -19.54 25.31 -19.71
N ASP A 8 -19.41 25.54 -21.00
CA ASP A 8 -20.52 25.61 -21.97
C ASP A 8 -21.24 24.26 -22.13
N ALA A 9 -20.48 23.14 -22.08
CA ALA A 9 -21.07 21.81 -22.07
C ALA A 9 -21.87 21.55 -20.80
N LEU A 10 -21.42 22.02 -19.64
CA LEU A 10 -22.14 21.89 -18.38
C LEU A 10 -23.47 22.62 -18.46
N GLU A 11 -23.48 23.91 -18.86
CA GLU A 11 -24.70 24.70 -18.98
C GLU A 11 -25.70 24.12 -20.00
N THR A 12 -25.19 23.57 -21.12
CA THR A 12 -26.04 23.03 -22.18
C THR A 12 -26.68 21.70 -21.79
N HIS A 13 -25.99 20.84 -21.05
CA HIS A 13 -26.38 19.45 -20.81
C HIS A 13 -26.90 19.17 -19.40
N GLU A 14 -26.81 20.12 -18.46
CA GLU A 14 -27.17 19.93 -17.05
C GLU A 14 -28.63 19.45 -16.88
N ALA A 15 -29.56 19.95 -17.68
CA ALA A 15 -30.99 19.69 -17.57
C ALA A 15 -31.53 18.73 -18.65
N THR A 16 -30.68 18.11 -19.47
CA THR A 16 -31.13 17.21 -20.54
C THR A 16 -31.24 15.76 -20.09
N PRO A 17 -32.17 14.96 -20.63
CA PRO A 17 -32.28 13.53 -20.29
C PRO A 17 -31.02 12.71 -20.59
N THR A 18 -30.22 13.14 -21.57
CA THR A 18 -28.95 12.53 -22.00
C THR A 18 -27.73 13.20 -21.38
N GLY A 19 -27.92 14.22 -20.52
CA GLY A 19 -26.87 15.11 -20.05
C GLY A 19 -25.65 14.40 -19.46
N ALA A 20 -25.85 13.30 -18.72
CA ALA A 20 -24.72 12.54 -18.18
C ALA A 20 -23.85 11.86 -19.28
N ALA A 21 -24.46 11.42 -20.37
CA ALA A 21 -23.74 10.82 -21.49
C ALA A 21 -23.04 11.91 -22.33
N ASP A 22 -23.73 13.03 -22.56
CA ASP A 22 -23.20 14.15 -23.34
C ASP A 22 -22.05 14.84 -22.59
N MET A 23 -22.17 15.00 -21.29
CA MET A 23 -21.08 15.51 -20.43
C MET A 23 -19.87 14.56 -20.42
N ARG A 24 -20.06 13.25 -20.39
CA ARG A 24 -18.96 12.29 -20.52
C ARG A 24 -18.27 12.41 -21.87
N ALA A 25 -19.02 12.59 -22.94
CA ALA A 25 -18.49 12.73 -24.28
C ALA A 25 -17.68 14.04 -24.46
N ALA A 26 -18.11 15.13 -23.79
CA ALA A 26 -17.43 16.41 -23.78
C ALA A 26 -16.23 16.46 -22.82
N THR A 27 -16.08 15.50 -21.93
CA THR A 27 -15.02 15.46 -20.93
C THR A 27 -13.69 15.07 -21.56
N VAL A 28 -12.65 15.86 -21.28
CA VAL A 28 -11.27 15.54 -21.64
C VAL A 28 -10.52 15.06 -20.42
N VAL A 29 -9.97 13.84 -20.50
CA VAL A 29 -9.15 13.28 -19.43
C VAL A 29 -7.70 13.26 -19.88
N THR A 30 -6.83 13.94 -19.13
CA THR A 30 -5.40 14.05 -19.44
C THR A 30 -4.54 13.61 -18.26
N ASP A 31 -3.24 13.44 -18.51
CA ASP A 31 -2.29 13.23 -17.43
C ASP A 31 -2.10 14.53 -16.64
N ALA A 32 -2.23 14.44 -15.32
CA ALA A 32 -2.03 15.57 -14.41
C ALA A 32 -0.57 16.07 -14.30
N ALA A 33 0.37 15.46 -15.03
CA ALA A 33 1.78 15.91 -15.05
C ALA A 33 1.95 17.35 -15.57
N ALA A 34 1.02 17.82 -16.41
CA ALA A 34 1.04 19.17 -16.98
C ALA A 34 0.47 20.26 -16.04
N ILE A 35 -0.11 19.86 -14.90
CA ILE A 35 -0.68 20.83 -13.96
C ILE A 35 0.44 21.52 -13.19
N ASP A 36 0.37 22.85 -13.08
CA ASP A 36 1.22 23.61 -12.16
C ASP A 36 0.83 23.28 -10.70
N HIS A 37 1.55 22.36 -10.10
CA HIS A 37 1.30 21.91 -8.73
C HIS A 37 1.57 22.99 -7.67
N LYS A 38 2.27 24.09 -8.02
CA LYS A 38 2.46 25.21 -7.11
C LYS A 38 1.17 25.98 -6.90
N ALA A 39 0.35 26.12 -7.93
CA ALA A 39 -0.95 26.78 -7.84
C ALA A 39 -1.99 25.93 -7.09
N ALA A 40 -1.83 24.61 -7.08
CA ALA A 40 -2.73 23.66 -6.41
C ALA A 40 -2.27 23.25 -5.00
N SER A 41 -1.09 23.67 -4.54
CA SER A 41 -0.59 23.36 -3.20
C SER A 41 -1.26 24.29 -2.19
N ALA A 42 -2.24 23.79 -1.45
CA ALA A 42 -2.71 24.48 -0.26
C ALA A 42 -1.58 24.54 0.77
N GLU A 43 -1.26 25.74 1.24
CA GLU A 43 -0.31 25.93 2.35
C GLU A 43 -0.82 25.20 3.60
N GLY A 44 0.08 24.53 4.31
CA GLY A 44 -0.25 23.88 5.58
C GLY A 44 -0.79 22.45 5.49
N ILE A 45 -0.77 21.79 4.32
CA ILE A 45 -1.16 20.38 4.22
C ILE A 45 -0.16 19.47 4.92
N TYR A 46 1.12 19.80 4.93
CA TYR A 46 2.18 18.98 5.52
C TYR A 46 2.81 19.66 6.75
N PRO A 47 3.28 18.90 7.73
CA PRO A 47 3.24 17.43 7.83
C PRO A 47 1.86 16.91 8.21
N GLN A 48 1.52 15.71 7.75
CA GLN A 48 0.31 14.99 8.15
C GLN A 48 0.69 13.78 8.99
N PHE A 49 -0.10 13.50 10.01
CA PHE A 49 0.02 12.29 10.81
C PHE A 49 -1.36 11.67 10.99
N THR A 50 -1.48 10.41 10.61
CA THR A 50 -2.70 9.63 10.78
C THR A 50 -2.39 8.34 11.51
N TRP A 51 -3.32 7.86 12.28
CA TRP A 51 -3.20 6.57 12.94
C TRP A 51 -4.56 5.89 13.06
N SER A 52 -4.55 4.59 13.16
CA SER A 52 -5.74 3.78 13.40
C SER A 52 -5.41 2.65 14.36
N PHE A 53 -6.35 2.35 15.22
CA PHE A 53 -6.29 1.22 16.14
C PHE A 53 -7.55 0.38 16.00
N GLY A 54 -7.42 -0.95 15.96
CA GLY A 54 -8.56 -1.83 15.80
C GLY A 54 -8.22 -3.29 16.09
N PRO A 55 -9.25 -4.15 16.07
CA PRO A 55 -9.06 -5.58 16.18
C PRO A 55 -8.30 -6.11 14.98
N ASP A 56 -7.55 -7.16 15.21
CA ASP A 56 -6.81 -7.91 14.19
C ASP A 56 -7.10 -9.39 14.34
N ALA A 57 -7.44 -10.04 13.24
CA ALA A 57 -7.69 -11.47 13.19
C ALA A 57 -6.88 -12.09 12.05
N SER A 58 -6.20 -13.18 12.31
CA SER A 58 -5.51 -13.93 11.28
C SER A 58 -5.84 -15.41 11.31
N VAL A 59 -5.85 -16.01 10.13
CA VAL A 59 -6.04 -17.42 9.92
C VAL A 59 -4.88 -17.92 9.07
N SER A 60 -4.17 -18.93 9.54
CA SER A 60 -3.16 -19.65 8.77
C SER A 60 -3.62 -21.10 8.62
N LEU A 61 -3.51 -21.62 7.40
CA LEU A 61 -3.97 -22.95 7.05
C LEU A 61 -2.81 -23.79 6.54
N PHE A 62 -2.93 -25.11 6.74
CA PHE A 62 -2.03 -26.12 6.19
C PHE A 62 -0.64 -26.17 6.84
N ASP A 63 -0.46 -25.67 8.05
CA ASP A 63 0.72 -25.97 8.83
C ASP A 63 0.63 -27.43 9.31
N PRO A 64 1.67 -28.27 9.13
CA PRO A 64 1.66 -29.68 9.55
C PRO A 64 1.41 -29.88 11.04
N ASP A 65 1.89 -28.96 11.88
CA ASP A 65 1.76 -29.05 13.34
C ASP A 65 0.45 -28.43 13.86
N ASN A 66 -0.11 -27.47 13.11
CA ASN A 66 -1.37 -26.82 13.42
C ASN A 66 -2.15 -26.51 12.12
N PRO A 67 -2.91 -27.47 11.60
CA PRO A 67 -3.59 -27.34 10.30
C PRO A 67 -4.51 -26.12 10.16
N VAL A 68 -5.03 -25.61 11.29
CA VAL A 68 -5.84 -24.38 11.36
C VAL A 68 -5.34 -23.54 12.52
N ALA A 69 -4.46 -22.61 12.23
CA ALA A 69 -3.97 -21.65 13.21
C ALA A 69 -4.81 -20.37 13.16
N LEU A 70 -5.34 -19.97 14.30
CA LEU A 70 -6.17 -18.78 14.47
C LEU A 70 -5.50 -17.85 15.49
N SER A 71 -5.52 -16.56 15.21
CA SER A 71 -5.18 -15.57 16.22
C SER A 71 -6.12 -14.38 16.18
N LEU A 72 -6.41 -13.85 17.37
CA LEU A 72 -7.13 -12.61 17.58
C LEU A 72 -6.27 -11.67 18.39
N GLY A 73 -6.23 -10.43 18.00
CA GLY A 73 -5.39 -9.44 18.63
C GLY A 73 -5.81 -8.01 18.34
N ALA A 74 -4.87 -7.11 18.50
CA ALA A 74 -5.02 -5.70 18.20
C ALA A 74 -3.92 -5.25 17.23
N LYS A 75 -4.26 -4.28 16.39
CA LYS A 75 -3.37 -3.66 15.42
C LYS A 75 -3.39 -2.15 15.56
N LEU A 76 -2.22 -1.56 15.63
CA LEU A 76 -1.99 -0.11 15.54
C LEU A 76 -1.22 0.18 14.27
N THR A 77 -1.80 0.98 13.39
CA THR A 77 -1.13 1.47 12.18
C THR A 77 -0.97 2.98 12.29
N ALA A 78 0.21 3.48 11.92
CA ALA A 78 0.50 4.91 11.85
C ALA A 78 1.14 5.26 10.51
N GLU A 79 0.79 6.43 9.98
CA GLU A 79 1.39 7.01 8.80
C GLU A 79 1.75 8.47 9.07
N TRP A 80 2.98 8.82 8.74
CA TRP A 80 3.48 10.18 8.78
C TRP A 80 3.93 10.61 7.38
N VAL A 81 3.38 11.74 6.93
CA VAL A 81 3.68 12.34 5.63
C VAL A 81 4.35 13.70 5.87
N PRO A 82 5.68 13.75 6.04
CA PRO A 82 6.40 14.99 6.35
C PRO A 82 6.35 16.00 5.22
N THR A 83 6.34 15.53 3.99
CA THR A 83 6.29 16.35 2.79
C THR A 83 5.70 15.54 1.63
N ARG A 84 5.36 16.22 0.56
CA ARG A 84 4.80 15.59 -0.65
C ARG A 84 5.69 14.46 -1.18
N GLY A 85 5.09 13.31 -1.38
CA GLY A 85 5.75 12.13 -1.93
C GLY A 85 6.49 11.27 -0.90
N VAL A 86 6.72 11.75 0.32
CA VAL A 86 7.39 10.98 1.38
C VAL A 86 6.35 10.47 2.37
N TYR A 87 6.34 9.15 2.58
CA TYR A 87 5.43 8.44 3.49
C TYR A 87 6.22 7.53 4.42
N ILE A 88 6.07 7.69 5.70
CA ILE A 88 6.63 6.78 6.70
C ILE A 88 5.46 6.06 7.34
N THR A 89 5.38 4.74 7.14
CA THR A 89 4.28 3.91 7.62
C THR A 89 4.81 2.83 8.54
N GLY A 90 4.06 2.52 9.58
CA GLY A 90 4.41 1.44 10.49
C GLY A 90 3.18 0.78 11.08
N THR A 91 3.26 -0.52 11.30
CA THR A 91 2.20 -1.34 11.88
C THR A 91 2.75 -2.17 13.04
N LEU A 92 2.15 -2.01 14.20
CA LEU A 92 2.34 -2.88 15.37
C LEU A 92 1.15 -3.81 15.51
N ARG A 93 1.41 -5.07 15.80
CA ARG A 93 0.39 -6.10 16.08
C ARG A 93 0.67 -6.73 17.43
N GLN A 94 -0.39 -7.03 18.16
CA GLN A 94 -0.34 -7.78 19.41
C GLN A 94 -1.37 -8.89 19.37
N ASN A 95 -0.91 -10.14 19.41
CA ASN A 95 -1.79 -11.28 19.62
C ASN A 95 -2.27 -11.27 21.08
N ILE A 96 -3.56 -11.50 21.30
CA ILE A 96 -4.18 -11.58 22.62
C ILE A 96 -4.61 -13.00 22.91
N VAL A 97 -5.17 -13.67 21.92
CA VAL A 97 -5.59 -15.06 21.99
C VAL A 97 -5.22 -15.74 20.69
N ASP A 98 -4.56 -16.88 20.78
CA ASP A 98 -4.24 -17.73 19.64
C ASP A 98 -4.26 -19.20 20.03
N ASN A 99 -4.26 -20.06 19.03
CA ASN A 99 -4.15 -21.51 19.19
C ASN A 99 -2.84 -22.07 18.60
N TYR A 100 -1.81 -21.24 18.50
CA TYR A 100 -0.51 -21.68 18.02
C TYR A 100 0.08 -22.76 18.96
N THR A 101 0.71 -23.76 18.37
CA THR A 101 1.43 -24.78 19.16
C THR A 101 2.61 -24.16 19.89
N SER A 102 2.82 -24.54 21.13
CA SER A 102 3.84 -23.98 22.02
C SER A 102 5.29 -24.33 21.62
N ASP A 103 5.49 -25.31 20.76
CA ASP A 103 6.82 -25.78 20.33
C ASP A 103 6.92 -25.72 18.79
N PRO A 104 7.50 -24.62 18.25
CA PRO A 104 7.69 -24.49 16.82
C PRO A 104 8.78 -25.44 16.33
N ARG A 105 8.46 -26.23 15.35
CA ARG A 105 9.45 -27.03 14.66
C ARG A 105 10.19 -26.17 13.63
N TYR A 106 11.53 -26.23 13.65
CA TYR A 106 12.30 -25.72 12.52
C TYR A 106 11.99 -26.55 11.28
N SER A 107 11.92 -25.88 10.13
CA SER A 107 11.77 -26.59 8.87
C SER A 107 12.95 -27.54 8.67
N ASP A 108 12.66 -28.83 8.46
CA ASP A 108 13.64 -29.86 8.10
C ASP A 108 13.82 -29.99 6.58
N SER A 109 13.23 -29.09 5.82
CA SER A 109 13.33 -29.07 4.36
C SER A 109 14.76 -28.81 3.90
N ILE A 110 15.26 -29.67 3.01
CA ILE A 110 16.57 -29.52 2.37
C ILE A 110 16.63 -28.20 1.55
N ILE A 111 15.48 -27.79 0.98
CA ILE A 111 15.33 -26.51 0.29
C ILE A 111 14.53 -25.58 1.20
N THR A 112 15.19 -24.55 1.73
CA THR A 112 14.53 -23.55 2.56
C THR A 112 13.55 -22.72 1.71
N HIS A 113 12.29 -22.73 2.08
CA HIS A 113 11.28 -21.89 1.44
C HIS A 113 11.27 -20.52 2.06
N VAL A 114 10.84 -19.51 1.32
CA VAL A 114 10.84 -18.08 1.74
C VAL A 114 10.16 -17.85 3.09
N ARG A 115 9.16 -18.66 3.45
CA ARG A 115 8.37 -18.51 4.68
C ARG A 115 8.48 -19.68 5.64
N SER A 116 9.53 -20.51 5.53
CA SER A 116 9.74 -21.66 6.42
C SER A 116 9.78 -21.29 7.90
N ASP A 117 10.26 -20.08 8.21
CA ASP A 117 10.41 -19.62 9.59
C ASP A 117 9.24 -18.71 10.04
N SER A 118 8.14 -18.64 9.30
CA SER A 118 7.01 -17.73 9.61
C SER A 118 6.43 -17.96 11.01
N THR A 119 6.42 -19.21 11.46
CA THR A 119 5.91 -19.60 12.78
C THR A 119 6.64 -18.94 13.94
N PHE A 120 7.95 -18.62 13.80
CA PHE A 120 8.70 -17.91 14.84
C PHE A 120 8.26 -16.46 15.00
N TYR A 121 7.87 -15.84 13.89
CA TYR A 121 7.39 -14.48 13.89
C TYR A 121 5.92 -14.36 14.32
N ASP A 122 5.13 -15.44 14.19
CA ASP A 122 3.73 -15.48 14.61
C ASP A 122 3.54 -15.62 16.11
N ARG A 123 4.54 -16.17 16.81
CA ARG A 123 4.47 -16.56 18.24
C ARG A 123 5.18 -15.59 19.18
N ALA A 124 5.59 -14.43 18.71
CA ALA A 124 6.25 -13.47 19.57
C ALA A 124 5.33 -13.04 20.72
N ASP A 125 5.80 -13.26 21.95
CA ASP A 125 5.15 -12.72 23.14
C ASP A 125 5.33 -11.22 23.17
N GLY A 126 4.23 -10.47 23.06
CA GLY A 126 4.25 -9.02 23.08
C GLY A 126 3.97 -8.36 21.71
N PRO A 127 4.06 -7.02 21.67
CA PRO A 127 3.83 -6.27 20.44
C PRO A 127 4.92 -6.56 19.39
N VAL A 128 4.50 -6.92 18.20
CA VAL A 128 5.39 -7.21 17.07
C VAL A 128 5.30 -6.09 16.06
N LEU A 129 6.47 -5.56 15.67
CA LEU A 129 6.56 -4.64 14.54
C LEU A 129 6.36 -5.44 13.25
N HIS A 130 5.17 -5.30 12.64
CA HIS A 130 4.81 -6.01 11.43
C HIS A 130 5.53 -5.41 10.21
N ASP A 131 5.48 -4.10 10.06
CA ASP A 131 6.16 -3.34 9.03
C ASP A 131 6.59 -1.98 9.57
N LEU A 132 7.64 -1.42 8.97
CA LEU A 132 8.07 -0.03 9.16
C LEU A 132 8.84 0.39 7.93
N THR A 133 8.22 1.21 7.08
CA THR A 133 8.77 1.60 5.80
C THR A 133 8.80 3.10 5.61
N ALA A 134 9.86 3.59 5.00
CA ALA A 134 9.91 4.91 4.39
C ALA A 134 9.77 4.75 2.88
N ASN A 135 8.78 5.44 2.32
CA ASN A 135 8.42 5.34 0.91
C ASN A 135 8.57 6.72 0.27
N TYR A 136 9.18 6.77 -0.90
CA TYR A 136 9.21 7.94 -1.76
C TYR A 136 8.47 7.67 -3.05
N ARG A 137 7.37 8.40 -3.26
CA ARG A 137 6.52 8.29 -4.45
C ARG A 137 6.71 9.52 -5.32
N PHE A 138 7.05 9.31 -6.58
CA PHE A 138 7.31 10.39 -7.52
C PHE A 138 6.88 10.00 -8.93
N ARG A 139 6.88 10.97 -9.82
CA ARG A 139 6.53 10.79 -11.23
C ARG A 139 7.75 11.12 -12.09
N PRO A 140 8.46 10.12 -12.65
CA PRO A 140 9.63 10.36 -13.49
C PRO A 140 9.26 10.94 -14.87
N GLY A 141 7.99 10.84 -15.28
CA GLY A 141 7.52 11.36 -16.56
C GLY A 141 6.02 11.22 -16.73
N THR A 142 5.53 11.56 -17.92
CA THR A 142 4.13 11.44 -18.31
C THR A 142 3.67 9.99 -18.22
N ASN A 143 2.54 9.74 -17.57
CA ASN A 143 1.96 8.41 -17.34
C ASN A 143 2.87 7.43 -16.58
N LEU A 144 4.00 7.89 -16.04
CA LEU A 144 4.93 7.10 -15.25
C LEU A 144 4.79 7.44 -13.76
N TYR A 145 4.74 6.40 -12.93
CA TYR A 145 4.64 6.48 -11.49
C TYR A 145 5.71 5.58 -10.88
N SER A 146 6.45 6.09 -9.92
CA SER A 146 7.51 5.34 -9.26
C SER A 146 7.34 5.39 -7.75
N ARG A 147 7.72 4.29 -7.11
CA ARG A 147 7.87 4.19 -5.66
C ARG A 147 9.22 3.57 -5.33
N PHE A 148 9.90 4.18 -4.39
CA PHE A 148 11.07 3.61 -3.74
C PHE A 148 10.75 3.41 -2.26
N SER A 149 11.02 2.23 -1.73
CA SER A 149 10.71 1.84 -0.35
C SER A 149 11.95 1.29 0.34
N ILE A 150 12.14 1.65 1.60
CA ILE A 150 13.21 1.14 2.46
C ILE A 150 12.65 0.86 3.86
N GLY A 151 13.11 -0.21 4.48
CA GLY A 151 12.79 -0.56 5.86
C GLY A 151 12.38 -2.00 6.03
N TYR A 152 11.56 -2.25 7.03
CA TYR A 152 10.93 -3.55 7.24
C TYR A 152 9.70 -3.63 6.35
N LEU A 153 9.86 -4.22 5.16
CA LEU A 153 8.82 -4.30 4.15
C LEU A 153 7.68 -5.23 4.57
N GLU A 154 8.02 -6.23 5.37
CA GLU A 154 7.07 -7.12 6.02
C GLU A 154 7.64 -7.65 7.34
N ARG A 155 6.85 -8.44 8.04
CA ARG A 155 7.20 -9.04 9.32
C ARG A 155 8.52 -9.79 9.32
N MET A 156 8.82 -10.56 8.26
CA MET A 156 10.02 -11.40 8.16
C MET A 156 11.18 -10.72 7.44
N TYR A 157 10.93 -9.74 6.58
CA TYR A 157 11.93 -9.21 5.67
C TYR A 157 12.06 -7.70 5.73
N GLY A 158 13.29 -7.25 5.80
CA GLY A 158 13.66 -5.85 5.63
C GLY A 158 14.56 -5.67 4.41
N GLY A 159 14.56 -4.47 3.82
CA GLY A 159 15.36 -4.19 2.64
C GLY A 159 14.87 -2.99 1.86
N LEU A 160 15.06 -3.08 0.55
CA LEU A 160 14.74 -2.06 -0.43
C LEU A 160 13.77 -2.63 -1.46
N SER A 161 12.81 -1.81 -1.93
CA SER A 161 11.97 -2.11 -3.09
C SER A 161 11.90 -0.89 -3.99
N ALA A 162 11.91 -1.12 -5.29
CA ALA A 162 11.70 -0.09 -6.31
C ALA A 162 10.64 -0.55 -7.30
N GLU A 163 9.68 0.32 -7.58
CA GLU A 163 8.55 0.06 -8.46
C GLU A 163 8.46 1.16 -9.52
N LEU A 164 8.15 0.75 -10.74
CA LEU A 164 7.81 1.62 -11.85
C LEU A 164 6.51 1.12 -12.49
N LEU A 165 5.52 2.01 -12.60
CA LEU A 165 4.25 1.76 -13.24
C LEU A 165 4.07 2.74 -14.41
N TRP A 166 3.86 2.22 -15.60
CA TRP A 166 3.36 2.96 -16.74
C TRP A 166 1.85 2.75 -16.85
N ASN A 167 1.08 3.81 -16.75
CA ASN A 167 -0.39 3.77 -16.73
C ASN A 167 -0.96 4.98 -17.47
N PRO A 168 -1.04 4.93 -18.81
CA PRO A 168 -1.60 6.02 -19.60
C PRO A 168 -3.09 6.18 -19.37
N VAL A 169 -3.55 7.43 -19.39
CA VAL A 169 -4.92 7.82 -19.02
C VAL A 169 -5.97 7.28 -20.00
N ASP A 170 -5.61 7.20 -21.27
CA ASP A 170 -6.47 6.78 -22.38
C ASP A 170 -6.34 5.28 -22.73
N SER A 171 -5.56 4.54 -21.96
CA SER A 171 -5.34 3.10 -22.17
C SER A 171 -6.06 2.27 -21.12
N LYS A 172 -6.56 1.13 -21.52
CA LYS A 172 -7.06 0.09 -20.61
C LYS A 172 -5.94 -0.80 -20.05
N PHE A 173 -4.70 -0.61 -20.53
CA PHE A 173 -3.54 -1.37 -20.09
C PHE A 173 -2.59 -0.50 -19.28
N GLY A 174 -2.14 -1.05 -18.16
CA GLY A 174 -1.00 -0.55 -17.40
C GLY A 174 0.08 -1.63 -17.34
N LEU A 175 1.34 -1.23 -17.32
CA LEU A 175 2.48 -2.11 -17.17
C LEU A 175 3.29 -1.70 -15.96
N GLY A 176 3.45 -2.63 -15.00
CA GLY A 176 4.22 -2.42 -13.80
C GLY A 176 5.40 -3.37 -13.70
N PHE A 177 6.48 -2.87 -13.11
CA PHE A 177 7.66 -3.63 -12.76
C PHE A 177 8.07 -3.29 -11.34
N GLU A 178 8.35 -4.31 -10.52
CA GLU A 178 8.88 -4.16 -9.17
C GLU A 178 10.10 -5.06 -8.98
N VAL A 179 11.10 -4.53 -8.30
CA VAL A 179 12.27 -5.28 -7.85
C VAL A 179 12.50 -5.01 -6.37
N SER A 180 12.81 -6.07 -5.63
CA SER A 180 13.11 -5.98 -4.19
C SER A 180 14.40 -6.71 -3.87
N ALA A 181 15.22 -6.09 -3.02
CA ALA A 181 16.39 -6.69 -2.40
C ALA A 181 16.14 -6.76 -0.90
N VAL A 182 15.94 -7.96 -0.38
CA VAL A 182 15.50 -8.16 1.00
C VAL A 182 16.38 -9.16 1.74
N ARG A 183 16.43 -9.00 3.07
CA ARG A 183 17.07 -9.93 3.98
C ARG A 183 16.10 -10.26 5.12
N GLN A 184 16.10 -11.49 5.55
CA GLN A 184 15.35 -11.95 6.72
C GLN A 184 15.89 -11.27 7.99
N ARG A 185 14.97 -10.89 8.88
CA ARG A 185 15.25 -10.22 10.17
C ARG A 185 15.80 -11.20 11.19
#